data_5712712cc95a58624c854ad1e47cf33b
#
_entry.id   5712712cc95a58624c854ad1e47cf33b
#
_cell.length_a   1.000
_cell.length_b   1.000
_cell.length_c   1.000
_cell.angle_alpha   90.00
_cell.angle_beta   90.00
_cell.angle_gamma   90.00
#
_symmetry.space_group_name_H-M   'P 1'
#
loop_
_entity.id
_entity.type
_entity.pdbx_description
1 polymer ?
#
loop_
_entity_poly.entity_id
_entity_poly.type
_entity_poly.pdbx_seq_one_letter_code
_entity_poly.pdbx_strand_id
1 'polypeptide(L)'
;MLARVFSCAVVGLEGVIVEVEVDYTNGLPGMTIVGLPDTAVQESRERVQTAVKNAGLHFPRHRIVVNLAPAAVRKEGPAYDLPIALGVIILAGHLPHAVVDSTLVVGELSLDGVVRHTRGILPMAATARANGYKRMFVPEMDAGEAALIPDLEVIPVKSLADLYDHLAGRRLIEPYQASSSDELEPLFIPTNFSEIKGQEHVKRALEVAAAGGHNVLMVGSPGSGKTLLARAMPGILPEMSIEESLDVTRIYSIADQLPAGTPLIRHRPFRSPHHTISHAGLVGGGNIPKPGEISLAHRGVLFLDEFPEFGTRVLEVMRQPMEDKVVTISRAKGTLTFSANFQLIAAMNPCQCGYYGDSLKPCTCASAVVTKYQKRISGPLLDRIDIHIEVPRVDYEKLSGDRVGESSEAIRGRVQAARDIQKIGRAHV
;
A
#
# COMPACT_ATOMS: atom_id res chain seq x y z
N MET A 1 33.58 24.25 -2.00
CA MET A 1 33.07 23.87 -0.63
C MET A 1 31.93 22.90 -0.89
N LEU A 2 32.03 21.66 -0.43
CA LEU A 2 31.03 20.61 -0.72
C LEU A 2 29.95 20.63 0.34
N ALA A 3 28.69 20.82 -0.04
CA ALA A 3 27.53 20.63 0.84
C ALA A 3 27.00 19.19 0.72
N ARG A 4 26.67 18.57 1.85
CA ARG A 4 26.10 17.22 1.91
C ARG A 4 24.78 17.23 2.68
N VAL A 5 23.75 16.64 2.09
CA VAL A 5 22.44 16.44 2.70
C VAL A 5 22.04 15.00 2.45
N PHE A 6 21.43 14.34 3.43
CA PHE A 6 21.00 12.96 3.29
C PHE A 6 19.50 12.87 2.98
N SER A 7 19.17 11.99 2.06
CA SER A 7 17.83 11.67 1.61
C SER A 7 17.65 10.15 1.50
N CYS A 8 16.52 9.70 0.99
CA CYS A 8 16.25 8.27 0.82
C CYS A 8 15.56 7.98 -0.51
N ALA A 9 15.97 6.90 -1.16
CA ALA A 9 15.26 6.28 -2.27
C ALA A 9 14.45 5.09 -1.76
N VAL A 10 13.30 4.80 -2.37
CA VAL A 10 12.54 3.57 -2.10
C VAL A 10 12.80 2.55 -3.20
N VAL A 11 13.24 1.35 -2.82
CA VAL A 11 13.48 0.22 -3.71
C VAL A 11 12.69 -0.99 -3.20
N GLY A 12 11.63 -1.38 -3.89
CA GLY A 12 10.70 -2.39 -3.37
C GLY A 12 9.97 -1.89 -2.13
N LEU A 13 10.12 -2.58 -1.01
CA LEU A 13 9.54 -2.23 0.29
C LEU A 13 10.55 -1.57 1.25
N GLU A 14 11.78 -1.31 0.81
CA GLU A 14 12.87 -0.81 1.64
C GLU A 14 13.37 0.55 1.16
N GLY A 15 13.92 1.33 2.08
CA GLY A 15 14.63 2.54 1.76
C GLY A 15 16.12 2.27 1.52
N VAL A 16 16.75 3.14 0.73
CA VAL A 16 18.20 3.20 0.53
C VAL A 16 18.65 4.64 0.72
N ILE A 17 19.59 4.86 1.63
CA ILE A 17 20.12 6.21 1.88
C ILE A 17 20.75 6.77 0.61
N VAL A 18 20.41 8.02 0.31
CA VAL A 18 20.95 8.79 -0.81
C VAL A 18 21.68 10.00 -0.24
N GLU A 19 22.98 10.09 -0.51
CA GLU A 19 23.78 11.27 -0.22
C GLU A 19 23.61 12.27 -1.37
N VAL A 20 23.14 13.46 -1.05
CA VAL A 20 22.97 14.59 -1.97
C VAL A 20 24.16 15.52 -1.77
N GLU A 21 25.11 15.44 -2.68
CA GLU A 21 26.32 16.27 -2.68
C GLU A 21 26.13 17.43 -3.64
N VAL A 22 26.37 18.66 -3.17
CA VAL A 22 26.23 19.88 -3.97
C VAL A 22 27.52 20.66 -3.90
N ASP A 23 28.11 20.99 -5.07
CA ASP A 23 29.34 21.74 -5.16
C ASP A 23 29.35 22.69 -6.36
N TYR A 24 30.25 23.69 -6.28
CA TYR A 24 30.55 24.57 -7.39
C TYR A 24 31.56 23.95 -8.35
N THR A 25 31.34 24.20 -9.63
CA THR A 25 32.35 23.87 -10.66
C THR A 25 32.55 25.06 -11.62
N ASN A 26 33.68 25.07 -12.31
CA ASN A 26 33.97 26.09 -13.30
C ASN A 26 33.04 25.95 -14.51
N GLY A 27 32.50 27.06 -15.00
CA GLY A 27 31.64 27.09 -16.18
C GLY A 27 30.55 28.15 -16.12
N LEU A 28 29.70 28.16 -17.16
CA LEU A 28 28.53 29.05 -17.21
C LEU A 28 27.55 28.71 -16.11
N PRO A 29 26.86 29.72 -15.54
CA PRO A 29 25.80 29.49 -14.51
C PRO A 29 24.77 28.47 -14.96
N GLY A 30 24.47 27.53 -14.09
CA GLY A 30 23.48 26.46 -14.32
C GLY A 30 23.57 25.37 -13.29
N MET A 31 22.62 24.44 -13.29
CA MET A 31 22.60 23.26 -12.42
C MET A 31 22.61 21.97 -13.24
N THR A 32 23.45 21.04 -12.87
CA THR A 32 23.55 19.70 -13.47
C THR A 32 23.36 18.66 -12.37
N ILE A 33 22.48 17.69 -12.58
CA ILE A 33 22.23 16.58 -11.63
C ILE A 33 22.79 15.30 -12.22
N VAL A 34 23.61 14.58 -11.47
CA VAL A 34 24.23 13.29 -11.82
C VAL A 34 23.91 12.22 -10.77
N GLY A 35 24.17 10.95 -11.05
CA GLY A 35 23.88 9.83 -10.12
C GLY A 35 22.65 9.05 -10.49
N LEU A 36 22.39 8.82 -11.80
CA LEU A 36 21.25 8.10 -12.38
C LEU A 36 19.87 8.73 -12.04
N PRO A 37 19.70 10.05 -12.22
CA PRO A 37 18.41 10.70 -12.05
C PRO A 37 17.44 10.27 -13.16
N ASP A 38 16.15 10.11 -12.83
CA ASP A 38 15.09 10.03 -13.83
C ASP A 38 14.73 11.42 -14.39
N THR A 39 13.75 11.47 -15.29
CA THR A 39 13.30 12.75 -15.87
C THR A 39 12.75 13.70 -14.80
N ALA A 40 11.99 13.19 -13.83
CA ALA A 40 11.40 14.01 -12.78
C ALA A 40 12.47 14.63 -11.87
N VAL A 41 13.54 13.88 -11.54
CA VAL A 41 14.70 14.39 -10.80
C VAL A 41 15.49 15.39 -11.64
N GLN A 42 15.60 15.22 -12.96
CA GLN A 42 16.25 16.21 -13.82
C GLN A 42 15.50 17.54 -13.87
N GLU A 43 14.16 17.50 -13.83
CA GLU A 43 13.30 18.68 -13.75
C GLU A 43 13.41 19.44 -12.41
N SER A 44 13.94 18.81 -11.37
CA SER A 44 14.21 19.46 -10.07
C SER A 44 15.04 20.72 -10.18
N ARG A 45 15.87 20.85 -11.24
CA ARG A 45 16.67 22.06 -11.49
C ARG A 45 15.82 23.32 -11.50
N GLU A 46 14.74 23.29 -12.29
CA GLU A 46 13.87 24.45 -12.47
C GLU A 46 13.02 24.70 -11.20
N ARG A 47 12.50 23.63 -10.57
CA ARG A 47 11.74 23.74 -9.35
C ARG A 47 12.56 24.29 -8.20
N VAL A 48 13.74 23.72 -7.95
CA VAL A 48 14.66 24.16 -6.88
C VAL A 48 15.11 25.61 -7.09
N GLN A 49 15.55 25.96 -8.30
CA GLN A 49 16.01 27.32 -8.59
C GLN A 49 14.92 28.36 -8.34
N THR A 50 13.68 28.05 -8.76
CA THR A 50 12.54 28.94 -8.59
C THR A 50 12.10 29.01 -7.13
N ALA A 51 12.01 27.88 -6.44
CA ALA A 51 11.62 27.81 -5.03
C ALA A 51 12.60 28.55 -4.11
N VAL A 52 13.91 28.41 -4.32
CA VAL A 52 14.94 29.15 -3.56
C VAL A 52 14.79 30.66 -3.74
N LYS A 53 14.56 31.14 -4.97
CA LYS A 53 14.30 32.57 -5.23
C LYS A 53 13.02 33.06 -4.57
N ASN A 54 11.94 32.27 -4.67
CA ASN A 54 10.64 32.63 -4.08
C ASN A 54 10.66 32.58 -2.54
N ALA A 55 11.55 31.80 -1.94
CA ALA A 55 11.85 31.84 -0.51
C ALA A 55 12.64 33.09 -0.08
N GLY A 56 12.94 34.03 -1.00
CA GLY A 56 13.70 35.24 -0.73
C GLY A 56 15.21 35.04 -0.60
N LEU A 57 15.71 33.88 -1.02
CA LEU A 57 17.13 33.53 -0.93
C LEU A 57 17.87 33.75 -2.25
N HIS A 58 19.15 34.09 -2.15
CA HIS A 58 19.98 34.27 -3.33
C HIS A 58 20.41 32.93 -3.90
N PHE A 59 20.06 32.66 -5.15
CA PHE A 59 20.54 31.49 -5.88
C PHE A 59 21.94 31.79 -6.50
N PRO A 60 22.95 30.93 -6.24
CA PRO A 60 24.33 31.21 -6.70
C PRO A 60 24.45 31.35 -8.22
N ARG A 61 25.23 32.34 -8.68
CA ARG A 61 25.53 32.57 -10.10
C ARG A 61 26.76 31.78 -10.57
N HIS A 62 26.87 30.53 -10.12
CA HIS A 62 27.96 29.61 -10.49
C HIS A 62 27.37 28.38 -11.19
N ARG A 63 28.23 27.60 -11.81
CA ARG A 63 27.81 26.25 -12.25
C ARG A 63 27.77 25.35 -11.02
N ILE A 64 26.58 24.79 -10.72
CA ILE A 64 26.33 23.87 -9.61
C ILE A 64 26.28 22.47 -10.16
N VAL A 65 26.95 21.52 -9.52
CA VAL A 65 26.80 20.09 -9.76
C VAL A 65 26.20 19.44 -8.52
N VAL A 66 25.12 18.70 -8.72
CA VAL A 66 24.46 17.89 -7.71
C VAL A 66 24.74 16.42 -8.03
N ASN A 67 25.37 15.72 -7.12
CA ASN A 67 25.59 14.28 -7.24
C ASN A 67 24.71 13.53 -6.26
N LEU A 68 23.94 12.56 -6.76
CA LEU A 68 23.08 11.71 -5.96
C LEU A 68 23.71 10.32 -5.79
N ALA A 69 24.43 10.11 -4.70
CA ALA A 69 25.13 8.85 -4.41
C ALA A 69 24.25 7.88 -3.59
N PRO A 70 24.37 6.55 -3.75
CA PRO A 70 25.28 5.83 -4.67
C PRO A 70 24.73 5.76 -6.11
N ALA A 71 25.63 5.79 -7.09
CA ALA A 71 25.24 5.71 -8.51
C ALA A 71 24.59 4.39 -8.92
N ALA A 72 24.74 3.32 -8.12
CA ALA A 72 24.11 2.03 -8.39
C ALA A 72 22.57 2.04 -8.20
N VAL A 73 22.06 2.99 -7.42
CA VAL A 73 20.63 3.14 -7.15
C VAL A 73 20.04 4.20 -8.05
N ARG A 74 19.01 3.87 -8.80
CA ARG A 74 18.26 4.84 -9.60
C ARG A 74 17.41 5.73 -8.71
N LYS A 75 17.49 7.04 -8.91
CA LYS A 75 16.70 8.03 -8.19
C LYS A 75 15.49 8.39 -9.01
N GLU A 76 14.32 8.24 -8.43
CA GLU A 76 13.04 8.37 -9.10
C GLU A 76 12.11 9.30 -8.34
N GLY A 77 11.40 10.14 -9.10
CA GLY A 77 10.43 11.08 -8.54
C GLY A 77 11.06 12.32 -7.91
N PRO A 78 10.22 13.29 -7.54
CA PRO A 78 10.66 14.63 -7.12
C PRO A 78 11.03 14.75 -5.63
N ALA A 79 11.10 13.64 -4.87
CA ALA A 79 11.38 13.63 -3.42
C ALA A 79 12.73 14.27 -3.04
N TYR A 80 13.61 14.48 -4.02
CA TYR A 80 14.94 15.07 -3.83
C TYR A 80 14.97 16.59 -3.97
N ASP A 81 13.88 17.25 -4.32
CA ASP A 81 13.85 18.70 -4.52
C ASP A 81 14.25 19.44 -3.24
N LEU A 82 13.65 19.07 -2.10
CA LEU A 82 13.94 19.70 -0.81
C LEU A 82 15.39 19.49 -0.35
N PRO A 83 15.97 18.28 -0.35
CA PRO A 83 17.37 18.09 0.01
C PRO A 83 18.35 18.77 -0.98
N ILE A 84 18.05 18.83 -2.27
CA ILE A 84 18.86 19.58 -3.25
C ILE A 84 18.81 21.08 -2.94
N ALA A 85 17.61 21.64 -2.69
CA ALA A 85 17.44 23.04 -2.34
C ALA A 85 18.23 23.41 -1.08
N LEU A 86 18.15 22.54 -0.05
CA LEU A 86 18.89 22.74 1.20
C LEU A 86 20.41 22.68 0.98
N GLY A 87 20.88 21.74 0.16
CA GLY A 87 22.29 21.67 -0.24
C GLY A 87 22.77 22.94 -0.94
N VAL A 88 21.96 23.52 -1.84
CA VAL A 88 22.25 24.81 -2.52
C VAL A 88 22.30 25.96 -1.53
N ILE A 89 21.37 26.02 -0.57
CA ILE A 89 21.30 27.07 0.47
C ILE A 89 22.54 27.01 1.38
N ILE A 90 22.96 25.81 1.79
CA ILE A 90 24.21 25.60 2.57
C ILE A 90 25.43 26.00 1.74
N LEU A 91 25.51 25.54 0.48
CA LEU A 91 26.61 25.88 -0.41
C LEU A 91 26.72 27.39 -0.64
N ALA A 92 25.59 28.11 -0.69
CA ALA A 92 25.58 29.58 -0.81
C ALA A 92 25.99 30.30 0.47
N GLY A 93 26.23 29.60 1.58
CA GLY A 93 26.64 30.18 2.85
C GLY A 93 25.49 30.77 3.68
N HIS A 94 24.24 30.50 3.31
CA HIS A 94 23.06 30.97 4.05
C HIS A 94 22.84 30.17 5.35
N LEU A 95 23.29 28.93 5.41
CA LEU A 95 23.23 28.03 6.57
C LEU A 95 24.56 27.31 6.78
N PRO A 96 24.96 27.01 8.03
CA PRO A 96 26.12 26.16 8.30
C PRO A 96 25.80 24.69 8.02
N HIS A 97 26.83 23.88 7.72
CA HIS A 97 26.67 22.43 7.45
C HIS A 97 26.06 21.66 8.61
N ALA A 98 26.40 22.01 9.85
CA ALA A 98 25.98 21.29 11.06
C ALA A 98 24.45 21.24 11.26
N VAL A 99 23.68 22.07 10.58
CA VAL A 99 22.20 22.09 10.74
C VAL A 99 21.52 20.83 10.21
N VAL A 100 22.19 20.06 9.36
CA VAL A 100 21.67 18.81 8.76
C VAL A 100 22.37 17.55 9.26
N ASP A 101 23.24 17.68 10.28
CA ASP A 101 23.91 16.53 10.88
C ASP A 101 22.89 15.54 11.45
N SER A 102 23.10 14.24 11.18
CA SER A 102 22.19 13.14 11.59
C SER A 102 20.71 13.35 11.19
N THR A 103 20.47 14.07 10.08
CA THR A 103 19.13 14.39 9.60
C THR A 103 18.87 13.81 8.21
N LEU A 104 17.71 13.21 8.02
CA LEU A 104 17.22 12.81 6.69
C LEU A 104 16.22 13.85 6.17
N VAL A 105 16.28 14.19 4.89
CA VAL A 105 15.44 15.22 4.27
C VAL A 105 14.75 14.65 3.04
N VAL A 106 13.43 14.77 2.96
CA VAL A 106 12.64 14.35 1.79
C VAL A 106 11.52 15.36 1.53
N GLY A 107 11.21 15.60 0.27
CA GLY A 107 10.09 16.46 -0.13
C GLY A 107 10.18 16.92 -1.57
N GLU A 108 9.05 16.98 -2.25
CA GLU A 108 8.87 17.65 -3.52
C GLU A 108 8.66 19.14 -3.30
N LEU A 109 9.21 20.01 -4.14
CA LEU A 109 8.98 21.44 -4.11
C LEU A 109 8.09 21.88 -5.28
N SER A 110 7.06 22.66 -4.95
CA SER A 110 6.38 23.49 -5.93
C SER A 110 7.22 24.75 -6.26
N LEU A 111 6.89 25.44 -7.33
CA LEU A 111 7.63 26.64 -7.75
C LEU A 111 7.57 27.77 -6.73
N ASP A 112 6.51 27.87 -5.93
CA ASP A 112 6.35 28.82 -4.83
C ASP A 112 7.04 28.38 -3.53
N GLY A 113 7.68 27.22 -3.53
CA GLY A 113 8.44 26.67 -2.40
C GLY A 113 7.62 25.89 -1.38
N VAL A 114 6.36 25.60 -1.65
CA VAL A 114 5.55 24.69 -0.81
C VAL A 114 6.08 23.26 -0.94
N VAL A 115 6.19 22.55 0.18
CA VAL A 115 6.60 21.16 0.24
C VAL A 115 5.39 20.25 0.06
N ARG A 116 5.44 19.39 -0.96
CA ARG A 116 4.34 18.51 -1.36
C ARG A 116 4.54 17.09 -0.89
N HIS A 117 3.44 16.35 -0.87
CA HIS A 117 3.41 14.92 -0.56
C HIS A 117 4.49 14.11 -1.29
N THR A 118 5.06 13.17 -0.55
CA THR A 118 6.07 12.22 -1.05
C THR A 118 5.66 10.80 -0.69
N ARG A 119 5.53 9.94 -1.69
CA ARG A 119 5.20 8.53 -1.49
C ARG A 119 6.33 7.76 -0.81
N GLY A 120 5.99 6.75 -0.03
CA GLY A 120 6.97 5.85 0.59
C GLY A 120 7.69 6.44 1.80
N ILE A 121 7.04 7.33 2.52
CA ILE A 121 7.60 7.96 3.72
C ILE A 121 7.88 6.94 4.82
N LEU A 122 6.98 5.97 5.05
CA LEU A 122 7.16 4.96 6.09
C LEU A 122 8.43 4.12 5.91
N PRO A 123 8.73 3.52 4.74
CA PRO A 123 9.99 2.83 4.52
C PRO A 123 11.21 3.76 4.58
N MET A 124 11.09 5.04 4.18
CA MET A 124 12.17 6.02 4.32
C MET A 124 12.47 6.32 5.79
N ALA A 125 11.45 6.53 6.62
CA ALA A 125 11.58 6.76 8.06
C ALA A 125 12.15 5.53 8.77
N ALA A 126 11.69 4.32 8.44
CA ALA A 126 12.25 3.08 8.97
C ALA A 126 13.75 2.94 8.65
N THR A 127 14.14 3.28 7.40
CA THR A 127 15.53 3.25 6.97
C THR A 127 16.36 4.34 7.66
N ALA A 128 15.82 5.54 7.83
CA ALA A 128 16.48 6.61 8.58
C ALA A 128 16.82 6.14 10.01
N ARG A 129 15.85 5.58 10.71
CA ARG A 129 16.04 5.06 12.09
C ARG A 129 17.07 3.94 12.14
N ALA A 130 16.99 2.97 11.22
CA ALA A 130 17.92 1.84 11.14
C ALA A 130 19.38 2.27 10.87
N ASN A 131 19.59 3.38 10.15
CA ASN A 131 20.92 3.95 9.86
C ASN A 131 21.37 5.00 10.88
N GLY A 132 20.66 5.15 12.00
CA GLY A 132 21.08 6.01 13.12
C GLY A 132 20.78 7.50 12.94
N TYR A 133 19.96 7.88 11.97
CA TYR A 133 19.47 9.25 11.86
C TYR A 133 18.49 9.51 13.02
N LYS A 134 18.61 10.70 13.62
CA LYS A 134 17.80 11.09 14.79
C LYS A 134 16.61 11.97 14.41
N ARG A 135 16.69 12.65 13.26
CA ARG A 135 15.71 13.63 12.79
C ARG A 135 15.36 13.39 11.34
N MET A 136 14.12 13.68 10.99
CA MET A 136 13.65 13.64 9.60
C MET A 136 12.79 14.86 9.28
N PHE A 137 13.14 15.60 8.22
CA PHE A 137 12.29 16.63 7.63
C PHE A 137 11.43 16.01 6.53
N VAL A 138 10.12 16.14 6.69
CA VAL A 138 9.12 15.55 5.78
C VAL A 138 8.04 16.58 5.43
N PRO A 139 7.31 16.39 4.32
CA PRO A 139 6.12 17.19 4.06
C PRO A 139 5.16 17.15 5.25
N GLU A 140 4.52 18.28 5.59
CA GLU A 140 3.62 18.36 6.76
C GLU A 140 2.52 17.29 6.71
N MET A 141 1.94 17.05 5.53
CA MET A 141 0.88 16.05 5.36
C MET A 141 1.33 14.60 5.56
N ASP A 142 2.63 14.34 5.48
CA ASP A 142 3.23 13.00 5.62
C ASP A 142 3.82 12.77 7.02
N ALA A 143 3.81 13.78 7.89
CA ALA A 143 4.46 13.71 9.21
C ALA A 143 3.85 12.60 10.10
N GLY A 144 2.54 12.39 10.03
CA GLY A 144 1.86 11.32 10.76
C GLY A 144 2.36 9.93 10.36
N GLU A 145 2.62 9.71 9.07
CA GLU A 145 3.17 8.45 8.55
C GLU A 145 4.61 8.21 9.05
N ALA A 146 5.47 9.24 8.97
CA ALA A 146 6.85 9.15 9.44
C ALA A 146 6.93 8.90 10.96
N ALA A 147 6.03 9.51 11.73
CA ALA A 147 5.98 9.41 13.19
C ALA A 147 5.54 8.04 13.71
N LEU A 148 5.10 7.12 12.84
CA LEU A 148 4.88 5.71 13.20
C LEU A 148 6.19 4.99 13.59
N ILE A 149 7.33 5.52 13.20
CA ILE A 149 8.64 4.96 13.53
C ILE A 149 9.10 5.56 14.87
N PRO A 150 9.24 4.74 15.93
CA PRO A 150 9.66 5.23 17.24
C PRO A 150 11.10 5.77 17.21
N ASP A 151 11.41 6.64 18.17
CA ASP A 151 12.75 7.25 18.36
C ASP A 151 13.30 7.99 17.13
N LEU A 152 12.45 8.53 16.28
CA LEU A 152 12.77 9.42 15.18
C LEU A 152 12.02 10.74 15.37
N GLU A 153 12.77 11.84 15.51
CA GLU A 153 12.19 13.18 15.61
C GLU A 153 11.71 13.63 14.21
N VAL A 154 10.40 13.73 14.03
CA VAL A 154 9.79 14.09 12.76
C VAL A 154 9.42 15.57 12.76
N ILE A 155 9.99 16.33 11.84
CA ILE A 155 9.72 17.77 11.69
C ILE A 155 8.84 17.99 10.44
N PRO A 156 7.58 18.46 10.63
CA PRO A 156 6.66 18.71 9.52
C PRO A 156 7.02 20.02 8.80
N VAL A 157 7.34 19.95 7.52
CA VAL A 157 7.76 21.11 6.71
C VAL A 157 6.64 21.52 5.76
N LYS A 158 6.16 22.76 5.86
CA LYS A 158 5.16 23.35 4.96
C LYS A 158 5.79 23.94 3.70
N SER A 159 6.92 24.64 3.89
CA SER A 159 7.60 25.35 2.81
C SER A 159 9.11 25.40 3.02
N LEU A 160 9.84 25.66 1.94
CA LEU A 160 11.30 25.87 1.98
C LEU A 160 11.67 27.08 2.86
N ALA A 161 10.83 28.12 2.86
CA ALA A 161 11.03 29.30 3.69
C ALA A 161 10.89 28.96 5.18
N ASP A 162 9.85 28.20 5.58
CA ASP A 162 9.68 27.78 6.98
C ASP A 162 10.85 26.90 7.44
N LEU A 163 11.33 25.98 6.58
CA LEU A 163 12.49 25.14 6.89
C LEU A 163 13.75 25.98 7.06
N TYR A 164 13.96 26.96 6.18
CA TYR A 164 15.10 27.87 6.30
C TYR A 164 15.05 28.66 7.62
N ASP A 165 13.90 29.23 7.98
CA ASP A 165 13.75 29.97 9.23
C ASP A 165 13.93 29.09 10.47
N HIS A 166 13.46 27.84 10.41
CA HIS A 166 13.70 26.84 11.45
C HIS A 166 15.20 26.57 11.65
N LEU A 167 15.90 26.27 10.55
CA LEU A 167 17.34 25.95 10.59
C LEU A 167 18.23 27.15 10.91
N ALA A 168 17.78 28.37 10.58
CA ALA A 168 18.41 29.62 10.97
C ALA A 168 18.12 30.05 12.42
N GLY A 169 17.28 29.29 13.14
CA GLY A 169 16.90 29.59 14.52
C GLY A 169 15.95 30.80 14.67
N ARG A 170 15.30 31.25 13.58
CA ARG A 170 14.39 32.41 13.58
C ARG A 170 12.97 32.01 14.02
N ARG A 171 12.48 30.87 13.52
CA ARG A 171 11.16 30.32 13.85
C ARG A 171 11.26 28.81 13.91
N LEU A 172 11.16 28.25 15.10
CA LEU A 172 11.23 26.81 15.28
C LEU A 172 9.92 26.15 14.84
N ILE A 173 10.03 25.03 14.14
CA ILE A 173 8.92 24.13 13.84
C ILE A 173 8.90 23.09 14.94
N GLU A 174 7.76 22.94 15.60
CA GLU A 174 7.58 21.91 16.63
C GLU A 174 7.61 20.51 15.99
N PRO A 175 8.31 19.55 16.60
CA PRO A 175 8.27 18.16 16.17
C PRO A 175 6.84 17.63 16.17
N TYR A 176 6.51 16.81 15.18
CA TYR A 176 5.20 16.18 15.12
C TYR A 176 5.02 15.23 16.31
N GLN A 177 3.99 15.48 17.09
CA GLN A 177 3.56 14.61 18.16
C GLN A 177 2.31 13.86 17.70
N ALA A 178 2.38 12.53 17.64
CA ALA A 178 1.17 11.74 17.43
C ALA A 178 0.20 12.04 18.56
N SER A 179 -0.95 12.63 18.23
CA SER A 179 -2.00 12.87 19.21
C SER A 179 -2.49 11.52 19.71
N SER A 180 -2.52 11.33 21.03
CA SER A 180 -3.14 10.16 21.68
C SER A 180 -4.65 10.06 21.41
N SER A 181 -5.21 11.06 20.75
CA SER A 181 -6.60 11.19 20.31
C SER A 181 -6.83 10.74 18.88
N ASP A 182 -5.93 10.00 18.25
CA ASP A 182 -6.29 9.15 17.10
C ASP A 182 -7.28 8.10 17.64
N GLU A 183 -8.43 8.61 18.11
CA GLU A 183 -9.63 7.84 18.38
C GLU A 183 -9.82 6.96 17.16
N LEU A 184 -9.87 5.68 17.41
CA LEU A 184 -10.17 4.63 16.46
C LEU A 184 -11.31 5.12 15.57
N GLU A 185 -10.99 5.63 14.37
CA GLU A 185 -12.04 5.80 13.38
C GLU A 185 -12.79 4.47 13.31
N PRO A 186 -14.11 4.47 13.57
CA PRO A 186 -14.86 3.23 13.59
C PRO A 186 -14.65 2.57 12.23
N LEU A 187 -14.26 1.31 12.25
CA LEU A 187 -14.13 0.47 11.07
C LEU A 187 -15.38 0.66 10.21
N PHE A 188 -15.24 1.41 9.12
CA PHE A 188 -16.30 1.49 8.13
C PHE A 188 -16.35 0.14 7.40
N ILE A 189 -17.17 -0.78 7.94
CA ILE A 189 -17.47 -2.05 7.30
C ILE A 189 -18.73 -1.81 6.47
N PRO A 190 -18.63 -1.79 5.15
CA PRO A 190 -19.75 -1.42 4.29
C PRO A 190 -20.93 -2.39 4.35
N THR A 191 -20.75 -3.57 4.96
CA THR A 191 -21.80 -4.59 5.08
C THR A 191 -21.62 -5.37 6.37
N ASN A 192 -22.64 -5.40 7.22
CA ASN A 192 -22.67 -6.23 8.43
C ASN A 192 -23.30 -7.60 8.14
N PHE A 193 -22.79 -8.67 8.76
CA PHE A 193 -23.37 -10.01 8.63
C PHE A 193 -24.83 -10.06 9.10
N SER A 194 -25.24 -9.19 10.02
CA SER A 194 -26.64 -9.06 10.46
C SER A 194 -27.59 -8.63 9.34
N GLU A 195 -27.09 -7.91 8.34
CA GLU A 195 -27.88 -7.45 7.18
C GLU A 195 -28.12 -8.57 6.17
N ILE A 196 -27.32 -9.63 6.23
CA ILE A 196 -27.42 -10.77 5.31
C ILE A 196 -28.45 -11.75 5.86
N LYS A 197 -29.59 -11.87 5.20
CA LYS A 197 -30.68 -12.75 5.62
C LYS A 197 -30.49 -14.17 5.09
N GLY A 198 -30.71 -15.14 5.95
CA GLY A 198 -30.59 -16.57 5.61
C GLY A 198 -29.11 -17.01 5.40
N GLN A 199 -28.94 -18.13 4.71
CA GLN A 199 -27.66 -18.71 4.32
C GLN A 199 -26.70 -19.01 5.49
N GLU A 200 -27.25 -19.51 6.60
CA GLU A 200 -26.50 -19.72 7.85
C GLU A 200 -25.30 -20.68 7.65
N HIS A 201 -25.42 -21.70 6.76
CA HIS A 201 -24.32 -22.60 6.45
C HIS A 201 -23.19 -21.88 5.71
N VAL A 202 -23.47 -20.89 4.83
CA VAL A 202 -22.46 -20.08 4.14
C VAL A 202 -21.78 -19.15 5.13
N LYS A 203 -22.54 -18.48 6.01
CA LYS A 203 -22.00 -17.64 7.08
C LYS A 203 -21.06 -18.44 7.98
N ARG A 204 -21.47 -19.67 8.36
CA ARG A 204 -20.63 -20.54 9.18
C ARG A 204 -19.33 -20.94 8.45
N ALA A 205 -19.39 -21.24 7.15
CA ALA A 205 -18.20 -21.54 6.37
C ALA A 205 -17.26 -20.34 6.29
N LEU A 206 -17.80 -19.13 6.12
CA LEU A 206 -16.99 -17.88 6.11
C LEU A 206 -16.40 -17.58 7.50
N GLU A 207 -17.10 -17.87 8.59
CA GLU A 207 -16.56 -17.78 9.95
C GLU A 207 -15.36 -18.73 10.14
N VAL A 208 -15.49 -19.98 9.70
CA VAL A 208 -14.39 -20.97 9.74
C VAL A 208 -13.22 -20.50 8.87
N ALA A 209 -13.53 -19.99 7.66
CA ALA A 209 -12.53 -19.44 6.77
C ALA A 209 -11.76 -18.25 7.39
N ALA A 210 -12.48 -17.34 8.08
CA ALA A 210 -11.86 -16.20 8.77
C ALA A 210 -10.95 -16.66 9.93
N ALA A 211 -11.40 -17.65 10.71
CA ALA A 211 -10.64 -18.20 11.82
C ALA A 211 -9.37 -18.95 11.36
N GLY A 212 -9.46 -19.76 10.30
CA GLY A 212 -8.35 -20.55 9.77
C GLY A 212 -7.44 -19.80 8.78
N GLY A 213 -7.93 -18.70 8.18
CA GLY A 213 -7.28 -18.04 7.04
C GLY A 213 -7.40 -18.85 5.75
N HIS A 214 -8.52 -19.59 5.60
CA HIS A 214 -8.78 -20.48 4.47
C HIS A 214 -9.29 -19.72 3.24
N ASN A 215 -8.85 -20.15 2.06
CA ASN A 215 -9.37 -19.68 0.79
C ASN A 215 -10.74 -20.30 0.51
N VAL A 216 -11.66 -19.53 -0.07
CA VAL A 216 -13.05 -19.93 -0.28
C VAL A 216 -13.45 -19.77 -1.74
N LEU A 217 -14.14 -20.77 -2.28
CA LEU A 217 -14.86 -20.68 -3.55
C LEU A 217 -16.36 -20.79 -3.30
N MET A 218 -17.07 -19.72 -3.63
CA MET A 218 -18.53 -19.65 -3.58
C MET A 218 -19.13 -19.92 -4.95
N VAL A 219 -19.96 -20.95 -5.07
CA VAL A 219 -20.66 -21.29 -6.31
C VAL A 219 -22.17 -21.08 -6.10
N GLY A 220 -22.81 -20.34 -6.97
CA GLY A 220 -24.26 -20.12 -6.85
C GLY A 220 -24.83 -19.32 -8.02
N SER A 221 -26.16 -19.37 -8.16
CA SER A 221 -26.89 -18.66 -9.21
C SER A 221 -26.73 -17.15 -9.12
N PRO A 222 -26.90 -16.39 -10.20
CA PRO A 222 -26.92 -14.93 -10.14
C PRO A 222 -27.94 -14.42 -9.12
N GLY A 223 -27.57 -13.42 -8.32
CA GLY A 223 -28.42 -12.84 -7.28
C GLY A 223 -28.52 -13.67 -5.99
N SER A 224 -27.69 -14.70 -5.79
CA SER A 224 -27.67 -15.48 -4.55
C SER A 224 -26.94 -14.78 -3.38
N GLY A 225 -26.40 -13.57 -3.56
CA GLY A 225 -25.76 -12.79 -2.48
C GLY A 225 -24.26 -13.02 -2.28
N LYS A 226 -23.57 -13.72 -3.19
CA LYS A 226 -22.12 -14.02 -3.10
C LYS A 226 -21.25 -12.79 -2.86
N THR A 227 -21.49 -11.73 -3.62
CA THR A 227 -20.74 -10.46 -3.50
C THR A 227 -21.00 -9.77 -2.17
N LEU A 228 -22.24 -9.83 -1.66
CA LEU A 228 -22.61 -9.26 -0.36
C LEU A 228 -21.90 -10.00 0.79
N LEU A 229 -21.90 -11.33 0.75
CA LEU A 229 -21.18 -12.19 1.69
C LEU A 229 -19.68 -11.90 1.69
N ALA A 230 -19.07 -11.75 0.52
CA ALA A 230 -17.65 -11.42 0.41
C ALA A 230 -17.34 -10.04 1.00
N ARG A 231 -18.17 -9.02 0.75
CA ARG A 231 -18.00 -7.67 1.31
C ARG A 231 -18.15 -7.60 2.83
N ALA A 232 -18.86 -8.54 3.43
CA ALA A 232 -18.99 -8.62 4.88
C ALA A 232 -17.78 -9.29 5.57
N MET A 233 -16.92 -10.00 4.81
CA MET A 233 -15.75 -10.72 5.36
C MET A 233 -14.80 -9.85 6.20
N PRO A 234 -14.41 -8.62 5.81
CA PRO A 234 -13.53 -7.80 6.63
C PRO A 234 -14.06 -7.58 8.05
N GLY A 235 -15.38 -7.55 8.21
CA GLY A 235 -16.06 -7.35 9.49
C GLY A 235 -15.89 -8.47 10.50
N ILE A 236 -15.58 -9.68 10.04
CA ILE A 236 -15.40 -10.86 10.90
C ILE A 236 -13.95 -11.31 11.01
N LEU A 237 -13.03 -10.71 10.25
CA LEU A 237 -11.60 -11.03 10.34
C LEU A 237 -11.04 -10.57 11.69
N PRO A 238 -10.04 -11.28 12.25
CA PRO A 238 -9.37 -10.86 13.47
C PRO A 238 -8.66 -9.51 13.30
N GLU A 239 -8.53 -8.77 14.38
CA GLU A 239 -7.80 -7.50 14.38
C GLU A 239 -6.34 -7.67 13.93
N MET A 240 -5.80 -6.64 13.30
CA MET A 240 -4.38 -6.62 12.92
C MET A 240 -3.53 -6.25 14.13
N SER A 241 -2.37 -6.90 14.28
CA SER A 241 -1.34 -6.42 15.18
C SER A 241 -0.73 -5.11 14.64
N ILE A 242 0.01 -4.40 15.49
CA ILE A 242 0.73 -3.18 15.05
C ILE A 242 1.70 -3.53 13.91
N GLU A 243 2.41 -4.65 13.99
CA GLU A 243 3.32 -5.10 12.94
C GLU A 243 2.58 -5.39 11.62
N GLU A 244 1.44 -6.09 11.68
CA GLU A 244 0.60 -6.32 10.49
C GLU A 244 0.09 -5.00 9.88
N SER A 245 -0.28 -4.03 10.73
CA SER A 245 -0.74 -2.71 10.29
C SER A 245 0.38 -1.93 9.61
N LEU A 246 1.60 -1.97 10.14
CA LEU A 246 2.77 -1.35 9.53
C LEU A 246 3.14 -2.01 8.19
N ASP A 247 3.07 -3.34 8.09
CA ASP A 247 3.30 -4.07 6.83
C ASP A 247 2.33 -3.62 5.73
N VAL A 248 1.04 -3.53 6.05
CA VAL A 248 0.01 -3.07 5.13
C VAL A 248 0.23 -1.60 4.75
N THR A 249 0.45 -0.74 5.74
CA THR A 249 0.67 0.70 5.52
C THR A 249 1.87 0.95 4.62
N ARG A 250 2.96 0.19 4.80
CA ARG A 250 4.15 0.27 3.94
C ARG A 250 3.85 -0.01 2.47
N ILE A 251 3.03 -1.04 2.19
CA ILE A 251 2.63 -1.38 0.81
C ILE A 251 1.79 -0.25 0.20
N TYR A 252 0.83 0.30 0.97
CA TYR A 252 -0.05 1.38 0.51
C TYR A 252 0.71 2.70 0.31
N SER A 253 1.66 3.02 1.18
CA SER A 253 2.55 4.18 1.07
C SER A 253 3.36 4.15 -0.25
N ILE A 254 3.96 2.99 -0.57
CA ILE A 254 4.74 2.81 -1.82
C ILE A 254 3.83 2.84 -3.06
N ALA A 255 2.63 2.29 -2.94
CA ALA A 255 1.63 2.30 -4.01
C ALA A 255 1.01 3.68 -4.26
N ASP A 256 1.25 4.65 -3.36
CA ASP A 256 0.60 5.96 -3.37
C ASP A 256 -0.94 5.84 -3.23
N GLN A 257 -1.36 4.95 -2.33
CA GLN A 257 -2.77 4.64 -2.05
C GLN A 257 -3.13 4.76 -0.56
N LEU A 258 -2.26 5.39 0.23
CA LEU A 258 -2.57 5.67 1.63
C LEU A 258 -3.67 6.75 1.68
N PRO A 259 -4.80 6.50 2.37
CA PRO A 259 -5.86 7.50 2.47
C PRO A 259 -5.36 8.78 3.15
N ALA A 260 -5.76 9.94 2.63
CA ALA A 260 -5.39 11.23 3.21
C ALA A 260 -5.84 11.31 4.69
N GLY A 261 -4.94 11.73 5.57
CA GLY A 261 -5.21 11.85 7.01
C GLY A 261 -5.20 10.52 7.78
N THR A 262 -4.94 9.39 7.11
CA THR A 262 -4.83 8.07 7.75
C THR A 262 -3.38 7.62 7.77
N PRO A 263 -2.61 7.93 8.81
CA PRO A 263 -1.18 7.58 8.85
C PRO A 263 -0.94 6.07 8.98
N LEU A 264 -1.86 5.33 9.59
CA LEU A 264 -1.76 3.89 9.83
C LEU A 264 -3.04 3.17 9.43
N ILE A 265 -2.94 2.20 8.53
CA ILE A 265 -4.05 1.32 8.16
C ILE A 265 -4.23 0.28 9.26
N ARG A 266 -5.33 0.37 10.01
CA ARG A 266 -5.66 -0.53 11.14
C ARG A 266 -6.69 -1.60 10.79
N HIS A 267 -7.30 -1.52 9.61
CA HIS A 267 -8.29 -2.49 9.14
C HIS A 267 -7.71 -3.36 8.03
N ARG A 268 -8.18 -4.60 7.97
CA ARG A 268 -7.77 -5.54 6.93
C ARG A 268 -8.27 -5.08 5.56
N PRO A 269 -7.39 -4.94 4.57
CA PRO A 269 -7.78 -4.51 3.23
C PRO A 269 -8.80 -5.44 2.58
N PHE A 270 -9.71 -4.87 1.80
CA PHE A 270 -10.60 -5.60 0.91
C PHE A 270 -10.38 -5.12 -0.52
N ARG A 271 -9.83 -5.98 -1.36
CA ARG A 271 -9.56 -5.67 -2.77
C ARG A 271 -10.47 -6.51 -3.66
N SER A 272 -11.14 -5.85 -4.59
CA SER A 272 -12.09 -6.49 -5.50
C SER A 272 -11.86 -6.00 -6.93
N PRO A 273 -10.78 -6.46 -7.59
CA PRO A 273 -10.51 -6.07 -8.96
C PRO A 273 -11.55 -6.65 -9.91
N HIS A 274 -11.87 -5.91 -10.95
CA HIS A 274 -12.75 -6.38 -12.01
C HIS A 274 -12.04 -7.44 -12.86
N HIS A 275 -12.77 -8.41 -13.40
CA HIS A 275 -12.20 -9.52 -14.21
C HIS A 275 -11.44 -9.06 -15.46
N THR A 276 -11.66 -7.81 -15.94
CA THR A 276 -10.90 -7.21 -17.04
C THR A 276 -9.54 -6.64 -16.64
N ILE A 277 -9.15 -6.78 -15.38
CA ILE A 277 -7.86 -6.30 -14.90
C ILE A 277 -6.70 -6.93 -15.69
N SER A 278 -5.70 -6.12 -16.03
CA SER A 278 -4.51 -6.64 -16.67
C SER A 278 -3.66 -7.48 -15.69
N HIS A 279 -2.85 -8.40 -16.22
CA HIS A 279 -1.86 -9.13 -15.43
C HIS A 279 -1.00 -8.19 -14.56
N ALA A 280 -0.53 -7.07 -15.14
CA ALA A 280 0.27 -6.09 -14.40
C ALA A 280 -0.54 -5.35 -13.31
N GLY A 281 -1.83 -5.14 -13.50
CA GLY A 281 -2.70 -4.58 -12.46
C GLY A 281 -2.88 -5.54 -11.29
N LEU A 282 -3.04 -6.83 -11.57
CA LEU A 282 -3.25 -7.85 -10.54
C LEU A 282 -1.97 -8.15 -9.74
N VAL A 283 -0.88 -8.47 -10.43
CA VAL A 283 0.39 -8.91 -9.84
C VAL A 283 1.26 -7.73 -9.43
N GLY A 284 1.15 -6.66 -10.18
CA GLY A 284 2.07 -5.52 -10.14
C GLY A 284 2.99 -5.51 -11.37
N GLY A 285 3.65 -4.41 -11.60
CA GLY A 285 4.49 -4.23 -12.78
C GLY A 285 4.77 -2.77 -13.10
N GLY A 286 5.08 -2.52 -14.36
CA GLY A 286 5.54 -1.23 -14.85
C GLY A 286 7.03 -1.23 -15.15
N ASN A 287 7.55 -0.11 -15.67
CA ASN A 287 8.99 0.08 -15.86
C ASN A 287 9.74 0.05 -14.52
N ILE A 288 9.07 0.54 -13.49
CA ILE A 288 9.42 0.44 -12.08
C ILE A 288 8.34 -0.44 -11.48
N PRO A 289 8.70 -1.62 -10.94
CA PRO A 289 7.71 -2.51 -10.38
C PRO A 289 6.99 -1.87 -9.21
N LYS A 290 5.67 -1.70 -9.33
CA LYS A 290 4.77 -1.27 -8.25
C LYS A 290 3.94 -2.47 -7.78
N PRO A 291 3.52 -2.49 -6.49
CA PRO A 291 2.62 -3.53 -6.01
C PRO A 291 1.28 -3.49 -6.77
N GLY A 292 0.73 -4.68 -7.07
CA GLY A 292 -0.59 -4.85 -7.67
C GLY A 292 -1.66 -5.18 -6.63
N GLU A 293 -2.88 -5.49 -7.10
CA GLU A 293 -4.03 -5.80 -6.24
C GLU A 293 -3.78 -6.96 -5.27
N ILE A 294 -2.98 -7.95 -5.67
CA ILE A 294 -2.57 -9.06 -4.81
C ILE A 294 -1.79 -8.57 -3.59
N SER A 295 -0.83 -7.67 -3.80
CA SER A 295 -0.03 -7.11 -2.70
C SER A 295 -0.83 -6.10 -1.88
N LEU A 296 -1.72 -5.33 -2.51
CA LEU A 296 -2.64 -4.42 -1.82
C LEU A 296 -3.68 -5.16 -0.95
N ALA A 297 -3.95 -6.44 -1.25
CA ALA A 297 -4.78 -7.30 -0.41
C ALA A 297 -4.02 -7.95 0.76
N HIS A 298 -2.71 -7.65 0.93
CA HIS A 298 -1.89 -8.21 2.00
C HIS A 298 -2.55 -8.06 3.37
N ARG A 299 -2.54 -9.14 4.18
CA ARG A 299 -3.22 -9.27 5.50
C ARG A 299 -4.74 -9.08 5.46
N GLY A 300 -5.34 -9.03 4.27
CA GLY A 300 -6.77 -8.81 4.06
C GLY A 300 -7.40 -9.83 3.12
N VAL A 301 -8.41 -9.40 2.38
CA VAL A 301 -9.19 -10.21 1.45
C VAL A 301 -8.95 -9.77 0.01
N LEU A 302 -8.64 -10.71 -0.85
CA LEU A 302 -8.73 -10.55 -2.30
C LEU A 302 -10.02 -11.23 -2.77
N PHE A 303 -10.99 -10.46 -3.21
CA PHE A 303 -12.26 -10.94 -3.73
C PHE A 303 -12.23 -10.95 -5.26
N LEU A 304 -12.43 -12.11 -5.87
CA LEU A 304 -12.51 -12.29 -7.31
C LEU A 304 -13.94 -12.75 -7.67
N ASP A 305 -14.78 -11.80 -8.11
CA ASP A 305 -16.11 -12.12 -8.62
C ASP A 305 -15.99 -12.59 -10.08
N GLU A 306 -16.95 -13.40 -10.53
CA GLU A 306 -16.91 -14.00 -11.87
C GLU A 306 -15.57 -14.71 -12.15
N PHE A 307 -15.08 -15.48 -11.17
CA PHE A 307 -13.76 -16.06 -11.14
C PHE A 307 -13.28 -16.71 -12.47
N PRO A 308 -14.09 -17.51 -13.20
CA PRO A 308 -13.67 -18.09 -14.49
C PRO A 308 -13.46 -17.06 -15.61
N GLU A 309 -13.97 -15.81 -15.46
CA GLU A 309 -13.88 -14.78 -16.50
C GLU A 309 -12.53 -14.01 -16.47
N PHE A 310 -11.73 -14.15 -15.40
CA PHE A 310 -10.36 -13.60 -15.36
C PHE A 310 -9.42 -14.24 -16.39
N GLY A 311 -9.79 -15.38 -16.92
CA GLY A 311 -9.02 -16.12 -17.90
C GLY A 311 -7.86 -16.91 -17.27
N THR A 312 -7.53 -18.06 -17.87
CA THR A 312 -6.57 -19.04 -17.33
C THR A 312 -5.21 -18.42 -17.04
N ARG A 313 -4.70 -17.55 -17.94
CA ARG A 313 -3.38 -16.93 -17.77
C ARG A 313 -3.28 -16.05 -16.52
N VAL A 314 -4.32 -15.31 -16.20
CA VAL A 314 -4.38 -14.43 -15.03
C VAL A 314 -4.56 -15.24 -13.76
N LEU A 315 -5.37 -16.32 -13.82
CA LEU A 315 -5.59 -17.19 -12.68
C LEU A 315 -4.35 -18.02 -12.31
N GLU A 316 -3.57 -18.48 -13.28
CA GLU A 316 -2.36 -19.27 -13.02
C GLU A 316 -1.29 -18.50 -12.24
N VAL A 317 -1.20 -17.18 -12.41
CA VAL A 317 -0.23 -16.37 -11.61
C VAL A 317 -0.62 -16.24 -10.15
N MET A 318 -1.86 -16.55 -9.79
CA MET A 318 -2.30 -16.58 -8.38
C MET A 318 -1.67 -17.73 -7.58
N ARG A 319 -1.21 -18.79 -8.25
CA ARG A 319 -0.69 -20.00 -7.58
C ARG A 319 0.48 -19.69 -6.67
N GLN A 320 1.48 -18.97 -7.18
CA GLN A 320 2.66 -18.62 -6.38
C GLN A 320 2.30 -17.76 -5.14
N PRO A 321 1.58 -16.63 -5.24
CA PRO A 321 1.25 -15.85 -4.04
C PRO A 321 0.34 -16.58 -3.05
N MET A 322 -0.48 -17.52 -3.49
CA MET A 322 -1.30 -18.34 -2.58
C MET A 322 -0.44 -19.32 -1.76
N GLU A 323 0.68 -19.81 -2.30
CA GLU A 323 1.61 -20.72 -1.62
C GLU A 323 2.67 -19.95 -0.82
N ASP A 324 3.45 -19.13 -1.52
CA ASP A 324 4.66 -18.50 -0.99
C ASP A 324 4.35 -17.22 -0.19
N LYS A 325 3.11 -16.70 -0.25
CA LYS A 325 2.68 -15.43 0.39
C LYS A 325 3.48 -14.22 -0.07
N VAL A 326 4.10 -14.31 -1.25
CA VAL A 326 4.86 -13.23 -1.89
C VAL A 326 4.59 -13.19 -3.40
N VAL A 327 4.78 -12.01 -3.97
CA VAL A 327 4.78 -11.78 -5.42
C VAL A 327 6.16 -11.31 -5.83
N THR A 328 6.78 -12.02 -6.77
CA THR A 328 8.08 -11.65 -7.32
C THR A 328 7.92 -11.11 -8.74
N ILE A 329 8.33 -9.87 -8.95
CA ILE A 329 8.27 -9.19 -10.24
C ILE A 329 9.68 -9.04 -10.79
N SER A 330 10.01 -9.83 -11.81
CA SER A 330 11.31 -9.75 -12.50
C SER A 330 11.18 -8.90 -13.77
N ARG A 331 12.05 -7.91 -13.92
CA ARG A 331 12.15 -7.02 -15.08
C ARG A 331 13.63 -6.82 -15.45
N ALA A 332 13.88 -6.25 -16.62
CA ALA A 332 15.25 -5.96 -17.07
C ALA A 332 16.06 -5.09 -16.10
N LYS A 333 15.38 -4.30 -15.26
CA LYS A 333 15.98 -3.40 -14.25
C LYS A 333 16.15 -4.03 -12.85
N GLY A 334 15.75 -5.27 -12.65
CA GLY A 334 15.87 -5.97 -11.37
C GLY A 334 14.64 -6.81 -11.02
N THR A 335 14.77 -7.52 -9.91
CA THR A 335 13.71 -8.34 -9.32
C THR A 335 13.30 -7.72 -7.99
N LEU A 336 12.01 -7.48 -7.83
CA LEU A 336 11.42 -7.00 -6.58
C LEU A 336 10.39 -7.99 -6.07
N THR A 337 10.37 -8.17 -4.75
CA THR A 337 9.42 -9.06 -4.07
C THR A 337 8.53 -8.23 -3.15
N PHE A 338 7.23 -8.43 -3.26
CA PHE A 338 6.21 -7.80 -2.41
C PHE A 338 5.48 -8.86 -1.60
N SER A 339 5.16 -8.53 -0.36
CA SER A 339 4.33 -9.39 0.50
C SER A 339 2.93 -9.53 -0.08
N ALA A 340 2.37 -10.76 0.00
CA ALA A 340 1.08 -11.13 -0.60
C ALA A 340 0.32 -12.17 0.23
N ASN A 341 0.36 -12.04 1.56
CA ASN A 341 -0.39 -12.93 2.45
C ASN A 341 -1.83 -12.44 2.57
N PHE A 342 -2.68 -12.84 1.64
CA PHE A 342 -4.11 -12.52 1.59
C PHE A 342 -4.95 -13.79 1.73
N GLN A 343 -6.23 -13.61 2.04
CA GLN A 343 -7.25 -14.64 1.96
C GLN A 343 -8.02 -14.48 0.65
N LEU A 344 -8.03 -15.51 -0.19
CA LEU A 344 -8.80 -15.51 -1.43
C LEU A 344 -10.25 -15.85 -1.15
N ILE A 345 -11.16 -14.99 -1.59
CA ILE A 345 -12.59 -15.28 -1.70
C ILE A 345 -12.92 -15.20 -3.19
N ALA A 346 -13.25 -16.33 -3.78
CA ALA A 346 -13.65 -16.40 -5.18
C ALA A 346 -15.15 -16.67 -5.29
N ALA A 347 -15.81 -16.04 -6.25
CA ALA A 347 -17.21 -16.30 -6.54
C ALA A 347 -17.41 -16.65 -8.00
N MET A 348 -18.22 -17.64 -8.29
CA MET A 348 -18.57 -18.02 -9.65
C MET A 348 -20.02 -18.49 -9.76
N ASN A 349 -20.54 -18.44 -10.98
CA ASN A 349 -21.78 -19.11 -11.32
C ASN A 349 -21.52 -20.59 -11.64
N PRO A 350 -22.50 -21.50 -11.50
CA PRO A 350 -22.30 -22.92 -11.75
C PRO A 350 -22.10 -23.26 -13.24
N CYS A 351 -22.55 -22.37 -14.13
CA CYS A 351 -22.37 -22.49 -15.59
C CYS A 351 -22.47 -21.09 -16.24
N GLN A 352 -22.28 -21.01 -17.54
CA GLN A 352 -22.30 -19.75 -18.29
C GLN A 352 -23.64 -19.02 -18.22
N CYS A 353 -24.80 -19.72 -18.25
CA CYS A 353 -26.11 -19.10 -18.04
C CYS A 353 -26.41 -18.82 -16.56
N GLY A 354 -25.65 -19.42 -15.61
CA GLY A 354 -25.77 -19.22 -14.17
C GLY A 354 -26.78 -20.11 -13.45
N TYR A 355 -27.49 -21.00 -14.13
CA TYR A 355 -28.67 -21.73 -13.54
C TYR A 355 -28.50 -23.24 -13.51
N TYR A 356 -27.28 -23.78 -13.70
CA TYR A 356 -27.07 -25.20 -13.57
C TYR A 356 -27.28 -25.66 -12.12
N GLY A 357 -28.20 -26.58 -11.89
CA GLY A 357 -28.62 -27.02 -10.56
C GLY A 357 -29.60 -26.09 -9.82
N ASP A 358 -30.04 -24.99 -10.44
CA ASP A 358 -31.00 -24.07 -9.84
C ASP A 358 -32.41 -24.70 -9.83
N SER A 359 -33.12 -24.64 -8.68
CA SER A 359 -34.45 -25.24 -8.51
C SER A 359 -35.56 -24.42 -9.13
N LEU A 360 -35.38 -23.11 -9.36
CA LEU A 360 -36.41 -22.20 -9.84
C LEU A 360 -36.32 -21.92 -11.34
N LYS A 361 -35.10 -21.93 -11.89
CA LYS A 361 -34.85 -21.61 -13.29
C LYS A 361 -34.02 -22.69 -13.97
N PRO A 362 -34.55 -23.35 -15.03
CA PRO A 362 -33.81 -24.41 -15.71
C PRO A 362 -32.58 -23.88 -16.43
N CYS A 363 -31.52 -24.65 -16.38
CA CYS A 363 -30.27 -24.37 -17.14
C CYS A 363 -30.52 -24.64 -18.64
N THR A 364 -30.06 -23.72 -19.47
CA THR A 364 -30.13 -23.84 -20.95
C THR A 364 -28.81 -24.29 -21.59
N CYS A 365 -27.76 -24.50 -20.81
CA CYS A 365 -26.45 -24.89 -21.28
C CYS A 365 -26.40 -26.39 -21.60
N ALA A 366 -25.81 -26.77 -22.75
CA ALA A 366 -25.42 -28.16 -23.00
C ALA A 366 -24.33 -28.61 -22.01
N SER A 367 -24.32 -29.90 -21.62
CA SER A 367 -23.36 -30.45 -20.64
C SER A 367 -21.91 -30.15 -20.98
N ALA A 368 -21.54 -30.19 -22.28
CA ALA A 368 -20.21 -29.87 -22.73
C ALA A 368 -19.81 -28.40 -22.46
N VAL A 369 -20.78 -27.47 -22.55
CA VAL A 369 -20.58 -26.03 -22.26
C VAL A 369 -20.38 -25.83 -20.77
N VAL A 370 -21.15 -26.51 -19.92
CA VAL A 370 -21.00 -26.48 -18.46
C VAL A 370 -19.60 -26.97 -18.08
N THR A 371 -19.18 -28.12 -18.57
CA THR A 371 -17.86 -28.70 -18.30
C THR A 371 -16.73 -27.79 -18.79
N LYS A 372 -16.86 -27.20 -19.99
CA LYS A 372 -15.87 -26.26 -20.54
C LYS A 372 -15.76 -25.00 -19.69
N TYR A 373 -16.88 -24.49 -19.17
CA TYR A 373 -16.89 -23.31 -18.30
C TYR A 373 -16.17 -23.61 -16.97
N GLN A 374 -16.49 -24.71 -16.32
CA GLN A 374 -15.90 -25.11 -15.05
C GLN A 374 -14.39 -25.40 -15.20
N LYS A 375 -13.96 -25.99 -16.30
CA LYS A 375 -12.55 -26.26 -16.63
C LYS A 375 -11.70 -25.01 -16.94
N ARG A 376 -12.27 -23.79 -16.96
CA ARG A 376 -11.48 -22.56 -17.05
C ARG A 376 -10.60 -22.35 -15.82
N ILE A 377 -10.96 -22.92 -14.68
CA ILE A 377 -10.16 -22.96 -13.47
C ILE A 377 -9.38 -24.26 -13.49
N SER A 378 -8.06 -24.18 -13.34
CA SER A 378 -7.20 -25.38 -13.34
C SER A 378 -7.36 -26.19 -12.05
N GLY A 379 -7.19 -27.52 -12.13
CA GLY A 379 -7.17 -28.38 -10.94
C GLY A 379 -6.20 -27.91 -9.88
N PRO A 380 -4.91 -27.66 -10.22
CA PRO A 380 -3.91 -27.17 -9.26
C PRO A 380 -4.29 -25.87 -8.55
N LEU A 381 -5.08 -24.98 -9.16
CA LEU A 381 -5.57 -23.79 -8.49
C LEU A 381 -6.73 -24.11 -7.55
N LEU A 382 -7.64 -25.01 -7.95
CA LEU A 382 -8.73 -25.48 -7.09
C LEU A 382 -8.22 -26.19 -5.85
N ASP A 383 -7.14 -26.97 -5.94
CA ASP A 383 -6.50 -27.67 -4.82
C ASP A 383 -5.97 -26.71 -3.73
N ARG A 384 -5.80 -25.41 -4.06
CA ARG A 384 -5.36 -24.36 -3.13
C ARG A 384 -6.51 -23.58 -2.51
N ILE A 385 -7.73 -23.93 -2.86
CA ILE A 385 -8.95 -23.36 -2.27
C ILE A 385 -9.51 -24.38 -1.29
N ASP A 386 -9.42 -24.08 -0.01
CA ASP A 386 -9.70 -25.02 1.07
C ASP A 386 -11.18 -25.32 1.24
N ILE A 387 -12.06 -24.32 1.00
CA ILE A 387 -13.48 -24.40 1.22
C ILE A 387 -14.23 -24.14 -0.08
N HIS A 388 -14.99 -25.12 -0.53
CA HIS A 388 -15.91 -24.99 -1.65
C HIS A 388 -17.34 -25.03 -1.11
N ILE A 389 -18.12 -23.98 -1.39
CA ILE A 389 -19.46 -23.86 -0.84
C ILE A 389 -20.48 -23.43 -1.89
N GLU A 390 -21.62 -24.10 -1.88
CA GLU A 390 -22.79 -23.68 -2.65
C GLU A 390 -23.52 -22.56 -1.93
N VAL A 391 -23.88 -21.51 -2.67
CA VAL A 391 -24.65 -20.36 -2.21
C VAL A 391 -26.01 -20.41 -2.88
N PRO A 392 -27.02 -21.06 -2.26
CA PRO A 392 -28.34 -21.14 -2.83
C PRO A 392 -29.03 -19.79 -2.80
N ARG A 393 -30.10 -19.66 -3.57
CA ARG A 393 -30.99 -18.51 -3.46
C ARG A 393 -31.71 -18.53 -2.12
N VAL A 394 -31.93 -17.34 -1.59
CA VAL A 394 -32.73 -17.15 -0.38
C VAL A 394 -34.19 -17.00 -0.79
N ASP A 395 -35.10 -17.78 -0.16
CA ASP A 395 -36.54 -17.67 -0.37
C ASP A 395 -37.02 -16.28 0.02
N TYR A 396 -38.03 -15.78 -0.71
CA TYR A 396 -38.60 -14.46 -0.48
C TYR A 396 -39.12 -14.28 0.95
N GLU A 397 -39.73 -15.32 1.55
CA GLU A 397 -40.20 -15.29 2.93
C GLU A 397 -39.10 -15.04 3.95
N LYS A 398 -37.87 -15.55 3.70
CA LYS A 398 -36.72 -15.31 4.56
C LYS A 398 -36.13 -13.90 4.34
N LEU A 399 -36.28 -13.34 3.14
CA LEU A 399 -35.83 -11.98 2.82
C LEU A 399 -36.75 -10.92 3.43
N SER A 400 -38.07 -11.16 3.44
CA SER A 400 -39.07 -10.22 3.97
C SER A 400 -39.27 -10.29 5.50
N GLY A 401 -38.77 -11.35 6.15
CA GLY A 401 -38.88 -11.51 7.60
C GLY A 401 -38.03 -10.52 8.41
N ASP A 402 -38.50 -10.17 9.63
CA ASP A 402 -37.81 -9.23 10.54
C ASP A 402 -36.61 -9.84 11.30
N ARG A 403 -36.23 -11.08 10.99
CA ARG A 403 -35.10 -11.73 11.66
C ARG A 403 -33.81 -11.03 11.25
N VAL A 404 -33.20 -10.37 12.20
CA VAL A 404 -31.84 -9.81 12.08
C VAL A 404 -30.85 -10.95 12.30
N GLY A 405 -29.88 -11.09 11.41
CA GLY A 405 -28.80 -12.07 11.56
C GLY A 405 -27.86 -11.74 12.71
N GLU A 406 -26.91 -12.62 13.00
CA GLU A 406 -25.86 -12.36 13.96
C GLU A 406 -24.93 -11.24 13.47
N SER A 407 -24.49 -10.36 14.38
CA SER A 407 -23.63 -9.22 14.00
C SER A 407 -22.20 -9.64 13.67
N SER A 408 -21.54 -8.87 12.81
CA SER A 408 -20.13 -9.10 12.47
C SER A 408 -19.23 -9.08 13.70
N GLU A 409 -19.52 -8.24 14.70
CA GLU A 409 -18.76 -8.11 15.94
C GLU A 409 -18.81 -9.39 16.78
N ALA A 410 -20.02 -10.00 16.90
CA ALA A 410 -20.19 -11.25 17.65
C ALA A 410 -19.41 -12.40 16.98
N ILE A 411 -19.49 -12.51 15.66
CA ILE A 411 -18.72 -13.50 14.88
C ILE A 411 -17.23 -13.24 15.04
N ARG A 412 -16.77 -11.99 14.90
CA ARG A 412 -15.36 -11.59 15.06
C ARG A 412 -14.81 -11.98 16.43
N GLY A 413 -15.60 -11.85 17.51
CA GLY A 413 -15.17 -12.29 18.85
C GLY A 413 -14.80 -13.78 18.89
N ARG A 414 -15.59 -14.66 18.28
CA ARG A 414 -15.27 -16.09 18.18
C ARG A 414 -14.08 -16.39 17.28
N VAL A 415 -14.00 -15.68 16.15
CA VAL A 415 -12.86 -15.78 15.21
C VAL A 415 -11.57 -15.35 15.89
N GLN A 416 -11.59 -14.27 16.66
CA GLN A 416 -10.43 -13.78 17.41
C GLN A 416 -9.98 -14.80 18.45
N ALA A 417 -10.88 -15.34 19.26
CA ALA A 417 -10.59 -16.38 20.27
C ALA A 417 -9.95 -17.62 19.63
N ALA A 418 -10.48 -18.08 18.49
CA ALA A 418 -9.91 -19.21 17.76
C ALA A 418 -8.50 -18.90 17.23
N ARG A 419 -8.26 -17.69 16.71
CA ARG A 419 -6.98 -17.24 16.23
C ARG A 419 -5.94 -17.13 17.33
N ASP A 420 -6.33 -16.67 18.51
CA ASP A 420 -5.43 -16.56 19.67
C ASP A 420 -4.96 -17.93 20.16
N ILE A 421 -5.84 -18.92 20.17
CA ILE A 421 -5.46 -20.32 20.47
C ILE A 421 -4.45 -20.85 19.44
N GLN A 422 -4.66 -20.58 18.14
CA GLN A 422 -3.72 -20.99 17.08
C GLN A 422 -2.34 -20.33 17.21
N LYS A 423 -2.27 -19.06 17.65
CA LYS A 423 -0.99 -18.37 17.91
C LYS A 423 -0.21 -19.03 19.03
N ILE A 424 -0.88 -19.40 20.13
CA ILE A 424 -0.26 -20.10 21.26
C ILE A 424 0.31 -21.45 20.81
N GLY A 425 -0.47 -22.23 20.04
CA GLY A 425 -0.02 -23.53 19.53
C GLY A 425 1.20 -23.47 18.62
N ARG A 426 1.34 -22.38 17.81
CA ARG A 426 2.51 -22.18 16.93
C ARG A 426 3.74 -21.66 17.65
N ALA A 427 3.59 -21.03 18.82
CA ALA A 427 4.71 -20.58 19.64
C ALA A 427 5.42 -21.72 20.38
N HIS A 428 4.83 -22.94 20.41
CA HIS A 428 5.36 -24.13 21.06
C HIS A 428 5.89 -25.20 20.08
N VAL A 429 5.90 -24.91 18.78
CA VAL A 429 6.50 -25.72 17.73
C VAL A 429 7.69 -24.98 17.11
#